data_8debef439b4c7ec15947bd11edf36781
#
_entry.id   8debef439b4c7ec15947bd11edf36781
#
_cell.length_a   1.000
_cell.length_b   1.000
_cell.length_c   1.000
_cell.angle_alpha   90.00
_cell.angle_beta   90.00
_cell.angle_gamma   90.00
#
_symmetry.space_group_name_H-M   'P 1'
#
loop_
_entity.id
_entity.type
_entity.pdbx_description
1 polymer ?
#
loop_
_entity_poly.entity_id
_entity_poly.type
_entity_poly.pdbx_seq_one_letter_code
_entity_poly.pdbx_strand_id
1 'polypeptide(L)'
;MIFGNPIAFLIGSLFLIPAILIAIPVHELGHGVAAYAAGDPSPRNRGYLAYRPRLFINVYGVLLAFLVNVAFGTPIPVNEYRLQGPLRKLVHALGGPVANLAVAIVFGVVTRVLVAQGGYVSFDYHLQPAIVYLTTIIYAIFFLNLSTFAFQLIPVPGLDGWRIVEALFRNRNPRFFFNVAARTQTIWWIAVAVVFLAPFLLHIDVLGSVVGIFFQPASTAILGRCAVYTTLNPCPL
;
A
#
# COMPACT_ATOMS: atom_id res chain seq x y z
N MET A 1 -13.88 -9.32 10.63
CA MET A 1 -14.68 -9.47 9.40
C MET A 1 -14.88 -10.92 8.98
N ILE A 2 -13.83 -11.74 8.89
CA ILE A 2 -13.94 -13.17 8.47
C ILE A 2 -14.90 -13.97 9.36
N PHE A 3 -14.93 -13.71 10.65
CA PHE A 3 -15.73 -14.45 11.64
C PHE A 3 -17.20 -14.01 11.75
N GLY A 4 -17.61 -12.90 11.11
CA GLY A 4 -18.99 -12.40 11.17
C GLY A 4 -19.89 -12.91 10.04
N ASN A 5 -19.45 -12.81 8.81
CA ASN A 5 -20.17 -13.27 7.62
C ASN A 5 -19.19 -13.71 6.51
N PRO A 6 -18.96 -15.03 6.34
CA PRO A 6 -18.01 -15.56 5.34
C PRO A 6 -18.38 -15.19 3.90
N ILE A 7 -19.68 -15.11 3.58
CA ILE A 7 -20.15 -14.77 2.24
C ILE A 7 -19.84 -13.31 1.92
N ALA A 8 -20.13 -12.40 2.84
CA ALA A 8 -19.79 -10.98 2.67
C ALA A 8 -18.28 -10.76 2.57
N PHE A 9 -17.47 -11.55 3.30
CA PHE A 9 -16.01 -11.53 3.16
C PHE A 9 -15.55 -11.98 1.77
N LEU A 10 -16.11 -13.10 1.24
CA LEU A 10 -15.76 -13.59 -0.10
C LEU A 10 -16.13 -12.59 -1.18
N ILE A 11 -17.32 -12.00 -1.11
CA ILE A 11 -17.78 -11.00 -2.08
C ILE A 11 -16.91 -9.72 -1.98
N GLY A 12 -16.67 -9.24 -0.76
CA GLY A 12 -15.75 -8.11 -0.55
C GLY A 12 -14.34 -8.38 -1.10
N SER A 13 -13.86 -9.62 -0.99
CA SER A 13 -12.59 -10.05 -1.54
C SER A 13 -12.54 -9.97 -3.07
N LEU A 14 -13.65 -10.22 -3.78
CA LEU A 14 -13.70 -10.08 -5.24
C LEU A 14 -13.46 -8.64 -5.68
N PHE A 15 -13.95 -7.66 -4.93
CA PHE A 15 -13.71 -6.24 -5.22
C PHE A 15 -12.25 -5.82 -5.01
N LEU A 16 -11.47 -6.56 -4.20
CA LEU A 16 -10.04 -6.32 -4.01
C LEU A 16 -9.17 -6.84 -5.16
N ILE A 17 -9.66 -7.77 -5.99
CA ILE A 17 -8.86 -8.34 -7.08
C ILE A 17 -8.33 -7.26 -8.04
N PRO A 18 -9.16 -6.36 -8.60
CA PRO A 18 -8.66 -5.27 -9.44
C PRO A 18 -7.68 -4.35 -8.70
N ALA A 19 -7.94 -4.11 -7.41
CA ALA A 19 -7.06 -3.27 -6.58
C ALA A 19 -5.68 -3.91 -6.40
N ILE A 20 -5.59 -5.22 -6.15
CA ILE A 20 -4.35 -5.97 -6.01
C ILE A 20 -3.57 -5.98 -7.34
N LEU A 21 -4.26 -6.22 -8.45
CA LEU A 21 -3.65 -6.21 -9.79
C LEU A 21 -3.04 -4.86 -10.15
N ILE A 22 -3.52 -3.76 -9.58
CA ILE A 22 -2.99 -2.41 -9.78
C ILE A 22 -1.95 -2.08 -8.72
N ALA A 23 -2.26 -2.24 -7.43
CA ALA A 23 -1.43 -1.74 -6.34
C ALA A 23 -0.04 -2.38 -6.30
N ILE A 24 0.05 -3.70 -6.44
CA ILE A 24 1.33 -4.42 -6.41
C ILE A 24 2.21 -4.04 -7.61
N PRO A 25 1.75 -4.18 -8.87
CA PRO A 25 2.59 -3.87 -10.01
C PRO A 25 2.98 -2.39 -10.10
N VAL A 26 2.08 -1.48 -9.74
CA VAL A 26 2.36 -0.04 -9.76
C VAL A 26 3.43 0.33 -8.74
N HIS A 27 3.39 -0.25 -7.54
CA HIS A 27 4.41 -0.06 -6.52
C HIS A 27 5.79 -0.46 -7.03
N GLU A 28 5.93 -1.68 -7.53
CA GLU A 28 7.19 -2.19 -8.02
C GLU A 28 7.68 -1.42 -9.27
N LEU A 29 6.76 -1.11 -10.21
CA LEU A 29 7.09 -0.27 -11.36
C LEU A 29 7.59 1.11 -10.92
N GLY A 30 7.01 1.69 -9.88
CA GLY A 30 7.46 2.94 -9.30
C GLY A 30 8.92 2.89 -8.87
N HIS A 31 9.33 1.83 -8.16
CA HIS A 31 10.73 1.59 -7.82
C HIS A 31 11.62 1.42 -9.04
N GLY A 32 11.15 0.67 -10.04
CA GLY A 32 11.90 0.45 -11.28
C GLY A 32 12.13 1.72 -12.08
N VAL A 33 11.11 2.56 -12.22
CA VAL A 33 11.19 3.86 -12.89
C VAL A 33 12.12 4.80 -12.12
N ALA A 34 11.99 4.84 -10.80
CA ALA A 34 12.83 5.66 -9.93
C ALA A 34 14.32 5.23 -9.97
N ALA A 35 14.58 3.91 -9.97
CA ALA A 35 15.94 3.39 -10.12
C ALA A 35 16.53 3.76 -11.48
N TYR A 36 15.75 3.62 -12.56
CA TYR A 36 16.17 4.03 -13.89
C TYR A 36 16.48 5.52 -13.98
N ALA A 37 15.62 6.38 -13.43
CA ALA A 37 15.82 7.81 -13.35
C ALA A 37 17.06 8.19 -12.50
N ALA A 38 17.34 7.39 -11.45
CA ALA A 38 18.52 7.56 -10.60
C ALA A 38 19.84 7.03 -11.24
N GLY A 39 19.78 6.47 -12.46
CA GLY A 39 20.94 6.05 -13.25
C GLY A 39 21.22 4.55 -13.25
N ASP A 40 20.27 3.71 -12.80
CA ASP A 40 20.35 2.24 -12.93
C ASP A 40 19.50 1.74 -14.12
N PRO A 41 20.11 1.35 -15.27
CA PRO A 41 19.39 0.82 -16.41
C PRO A 41 18.92 -0.64 -16.22
N SER A 42 19.28 -1.31 -15.11
CA SER A 42 19.01 -2.74 -14.91
C SER A 42 17.53 -3.08 -15.01
N PRO A 43 16.58 -2.32 -14.41
CA PRO A 43 15.14 -2.60 -14.53
C PRO A 43 14.67 -2.55 -15.99
N ARG A 44 15.12 -1.55 -16.76
CA ARG A 44 14.77 -1.40 -18.18
C ARG A 44 15.32 -2.55 -19.00
N ASN A 45 16.61 -2.85 -18.86
CA ASN A 45 17.30 -3.87 -19.67
C ASN A 45 16.75 -5.29 -19.43
N ARG A 46 16.18 -5.53 -18.24
CA ARG A 46 15.54 -6.81 -17.89
C ARG A 46 14.02 -6.83 -18.16
N GLY A 47 13.47 -5.77 -18.77
CA GLY A 47 12.06 -5.71 -19.16
C GLY A 47 11.06 -5.49 -18.01
N TYR A 48 11.54 -5.01 -16.84
CA TYR A 48 10.69 -4.74 -15.67
C TYR A 48 9.96 -3.40 -15.71
N LEU A 49 10.24 -2.52 -16.69
CA LEU A 49 9.52 -1.25 -16.84
C LEU A 49 8.24 -1.38 -17.68
N ALA A 50 7.78 -2.60 -17.95
CA ALA A 50 6.51 -2.87 -18.59
C ALA A 50 5.51 -3.41 -17.56
N TYR A 51 4.23 -3.05 -17.71
CA TYR A 51 3.17 -3.57 -16.85
C TYR A 51 2.97 -5.07 -17.12
N ARG A 52 3.57 -5.88 -16.26
CA ARG A 52 3.52 -7.35 -16.29
C ARG A 52 3.21 -7.88 -14.89
N PRO A 53 1.93 -7.94 -14.48
CA PRO A 53 1.54 -8.32 -13.12
C PRO A 53 2.19 -9.60 -12.60
N ARG A 54 2.35 -10.60 -13.48
CA ARG A 54 2.98 -11.90 -13.14
C ARG A 54 4.39 -11.79 -12.57
N LEU A 55 5.15 -10.72 -12.91
CA LEU A 55 6.51 -10.54 -12.43
C LEU A 55 6.54 -9.98 -11.00
N PHE A 56 5.48 -9.30 -10.60
CA PHE A 56 5.42 -8.53 -9.36
C PHE A 56 4.56 -9.17 -8.29
N ILE A 57 3.50 -9.90 -8.70
CA ILE A 57 2.55 -10.51 -7.78
C ILE A 57 3.14 -11.78 -7.19
N ASN A 58 3.10 -11.92 -5.88
CA ASN A 58 3.43 -13.12 -5.14
C ASN A 58 2.30 -13.50 -4.18
N VAL A 59 2.26 -14.77 -3.79
CA VAL A 59 1.18 -15.32 -2.96
C VAL A 59 1.10 -14.63 -1.59
N TYR A 60 2.23 -14.32 -0.98
CA TYR A 60 2.26 -13.67 0.34
C TYR A 60 1.71 -12.25 0.28
N GLY A 61 2.06 -11.48 -0.75
CA GLY A 61 1.54 -10.14 -0.96
C GLY A 61 0.03 -10.13 -1.21
N VAL A 62 -0.48 -11.12 -1.95
CA VAL A 62 -1.92 -11.28 -2.17
C VAL A 62 -2.63 -11.65 -0.88
N LEU A 63 -2.10 -12.59 -0.09
CA LEU A 63 -2.67 -12.96 1.20
C LEU A 63 -2.73 -11.78 2.17
N LEU A 64 -1.68 -10.98 2.25
CA LEU A 64 -1.65 -9.78 3.10
C LEU A 64 -2.65 -8.72 2.62
N ALA A 65 -2.83 -8.56 1.31
CA ALA A 65 -3.83 -7.65 0.78
C ALA A 65 -5.26 -8.04 1.22
N PHE A 66 -5.58 -9.32 1.26
CA PHE A 66 -6.88 -9.81 1.76
C PHE A 66 -7.02 -9.76 3.28
N LEU A 67 -5.97 -10.07 4.03
CA LEU A 67 -6.03 -10.18 5.49
C LEU A 67 -5.93 -8.84 6.19
N VAL A 68 -5.03 -7.97 5.73
CA VAL A 68 -4.70 -6.72 6.42
C VAL A 68 -4.75 -5.47 5.52
N ASN A 69 -5.27 -5.62 4.29
CA ASN A 69 -5.43 -4.55 3.30
C ASN A 69 -4.12 -3.81 2.97
N VAL A 70 -3.03 -4.55 2.91
CA VAL A 70 -1.71 -4.04 2.53
C VAL A 70 -1.10 -4.94 1.47
N ALA A 71 -0.63 -4.37 0.38
CA ALA A 71 -0.09 -5.12 -0.74
C ALA A 71 1.45 -5.14 -0.72
N PHE A 72 2.02 -6.30 -1.06
CA PHE A 72 3.46 -6.51 -1.23
C PHE A 72 3.75 -7.16 -2.56
N GLY A 73 4.79 -6.67 -3.23
CA GLY A 73 5.27 -7.22 -4.49
C GLY A 73 6.52 -8.09 -4.37
N THR A 74 6.89 -8.68 -5.49
CA THR A 74 8.22 -9.23 -5.70
C THR A 74 9.13 -8.08 -6.12
N PRO A 75 10.18 -7.76 -5.34
CA PRO A 75 11.02 -6.60 -5.61
C PRO A 75 11.68 -6.65 -6.98
N ILE A 76 11.72 -5.51 -7.67
CA ILE A 76 12.46 -5.36 -8.92
C ILE A 76 13.96 -5.48 -8.65
N PRO A 77 14.71 -6.27 -9.46
CA PRO A 77 16.14 -6.35 -9.34
C PRO A 77 16.81 -5.03 -9.77
N VAL A 78 17.44 -4.36 -8.83
CA VAL A 78 18.23 -3.13 -9.03
C VAL A 78 19.71 -3.37 -8.76
N ASN A 79 20.57 -2.55 -9.35
CA ASN A 79 21.99 -2.57 -9.08
C ASN A 79 22.36 -1.49 -8.06
N GLU A 80 22.50 -1.89 -6.79
CA GLU A 80 22.81 -0.95 -5.69
C GLU A 80 24.13 -0.19 -5.89
N TYR A 81 25.10 -0.76 -6.62
CA TYR A 81 26.35 -0.06 -6.96
C TYR A 81 26.13 1.14 -7.87
N ARG A 82 25.04 1.18 -8.63
CA ARG A 82 24.66 2.32 -9.46
C ARG A 82 23.82 3.35 -8.70
N LEU A 83 23.18 2.95 -7.62
CA LEU A 83 22.37 3.80 -6.74
C LEU A 83 23.20 4.38 -5.58
N GLN A 84 24.47 4.76 -5.84
CA GLN A 84 25.34 5.35 -4.82
C GLN A 84 24.89 6.76 -4.44
N GLY A 85 25.06 7.07 -3.14
CA GLY A 85 24.72 8.36 -2.56
C GLY A 85 23.29 8.46 -2.04
N PRO A 86 23.06 9.37 -1.07
CA PRO A 86 21.79 9.44 -0.34
C PRO A 86 20.61 9.83 -1.24
N LEU A 87 20.81 10.74 -2.19
CA LEU A 87 19.74 11.21 -3.06
C LEU A 87 19.22 10.11 -3.99
N ARG A 88 20.10 9.32 -4.63
CA ARG A 88 19.69 8.24 -5.53
C ARG A 88 18.97 7.13 -4.78
N LYS A 89 19.43 6.78 -3.57
CA LYS A 89 18.76 5.83 -2.69
C LYS A 89 17.39 6.33 -2.24
N LEU A 90 17.29 7.61 -1.90
CA LEU A 90 16.03 8.25 -1.52
C LEU A 90 15.02 8.25 -2.66
N VAL A 91 15.45 8.65 -3.87
CA VAL A 91 14.58 8.63 -5.08
C VAL A 91 14.07 7.21 -5.33
N HIS A 92 14.95 6.21 -5.27
CA HIS A 92 14.54 4.81 -5.43
C HIS A 92 13.55 4.37 -4.35
N ALA A 93 13.83 4.67 -3.07
CA ALA A 93 12.97 4.27 -1.94
C ALA A 93 11.57 4.92 -2.01
N LEU A 94 11.48 6.17 -2.49
CA LEU A 94 10.21 6.87 -2.66
C LEU A 94 9.41 6.41 -3.89
N GLY A 95 10.05 5.73 -4.85
CA GLY A 95 9.43 5.38 -6.13
C GLY A 95 8.13 4.61 -6.01
N GLY A 96 8.11 3.53 -5.23
CA GLY A 96 6.92 2.72 -4.97
C GLY A 96 5.81 3.48 -4.24
N PRO A 97 6.09 4.05 -3.04
CA PRO A 97 5.10 4.82 -2.30
C PRO A 97 4.48 5.96 -3.12
N VAL A 98 5.29 6.75 -3.82
CA VAL A 98 4.79 7.87 -4.66
C VAL A 98 3.90 7.35 -5.79
N ALA A 99 4.24 6.23 -6.41
CA ALA A 99 3.41 5.63 -7.46
C ALA A 99 2.04 5.18 -6.92
N ASN A 100 1.98 4.52 -5.76
CA ASN A 100 0.72 4.16 -5.12
C ASN A 100 -0.09 5.40 -4.70
N LEU A 101 0.55 6.43 -4.17
CA LEU A 101 -0.13 7.68 -3.83
C LEU A 101 -0.74 8.34 -5.07
N ALA A 102 -0.03 8.36 -6.20
CA ALA A 102 -0.55 8.91 -7.45
C ALA A 102 -1.81 8.17 -7.92
N VAL A 103 -1.79 6.83 -7.89
CA VAL A 103 -2.97 6.01 -8.20
C VAL A 103 -4.11 6.29 -7.22
N ALA A 104 -3.80 6.37 -5.91
CA ALA A 104 -4.82 6.69 -4.90
C ALA A 104 -5.46 8.06 -5.15
N ILE A 105 -4.71 9.08 -5.53
CA ILE A 105 -5.26 10.39 -5.86
C ILE A 105 -6.24 10.28 -7.05
N VAL A 106 -5.83 9.64 -8.15
CA VAL A 106 -6.68 9.49 -9.34
C VAL A 106 -7.98 8.76 -9.01
N PHE A 107 -7.88 7.58 -8.38
CA PHE A 107 -9.06 6.77 -8.07
C PHE A 107 -9.90 7.36 -6.94
N GLY A 108 -9.31 8.09 -5.99
CA GLY A 108 -10.03 8.84 -4.99
C GLY A 108 -10.86 9.98 -5.57
N VAL A 109 -10.32 10.73 -6.52
CA VAL A 109 -11.09 11.77 -7.26
C VAL A 109 -12.25 11.14 -8.03
N VAL A 110 -12.01 10.01 -8.73
CA VAL A 110 -13.09 9.30 -9.44
C VAL A 110 -14.15 8.80 -8.45
N THR A 111 -13.75 8.29 -7.29
CA THR A 111 -14.69 7.88 -6.23
C THR A 111 -15.59 9.06 -5.82
N ARG A 112 -15.02 10.26 -5.59
CA ARG A 112 -15.83 11.46 -5.27
C ARG A 112 -16.85 11.79 -6.34
N VAL A 113 -16.46 11.71 -7.62
CA VAL A 113 -17.36 11.99 -8.73
C VAL A 113 -18.52 10.98 -8.77
N LEU A 114 -18.22 9.69 -8.59
CA LEU A 114 -19.25 8.64 -8.56
C LEU A 114 -20.21 8.79 -7.38
N VAL A 115 -19.68 9.14 -6.20
CA VAL A 115 -20.51 9.41 -5.01
C VAL A 115 -21.42 10.62 -5.23
N ALA A 116 -20.94 11.69 -5.86
CA ALA A 116 -21.76 12.86 -6.22
C ALA A 116 -22.89 12.52 -7.23
N GLN A 117 -22.72 11.41 -8.00
CA GLN A 117 -23.74 10.90 -8.93
C GLN A 117 -24.67 9.84 -8.30
N GLY A 118 -24.68 9.70 -6.98
CA GLY A 118 -25.52 8.75 -6.26
C GLY A 118 -24.88 7.37 -6.04
N GLY A 119 -23.61 7.17 -6.38
CA GLY A 119 -22.86 5.99 -6.02
C GLY A 119 -22.53 5.98 -4.53
N TYR A 120 -22.38 4.81 -3.95
CA TYR A 120 -21.87 4.61 -2.60
C TYR A 120 -21.04 3.31 -2.53
N VAL A 121 -20.29 3.13 -1.46
CA VAL A 121 -19.49 1.92 -1.25
C VAL A 121 -20.32 0.88 -0.50
N SER A 122 -20.48 -0.30 -1.09
CA SER A 122 -21.20 -1.41 -0.47
C SER A 122 -20.49 -2.74 -0.73
N PHE A 123 -20.33 -3.51 0.34
CA PHE A 123 -19.86 -4.90 0.29
C PHE A 123 -21.01 -5.88 0.59
N ASP A 124 -22.25 -5.42 0.38
CA ASP A 124 -23.43 -6.26 0.55
C ASP A 124 -23.55 -7.27 -0.61
N TYR A 125 -24.07 -8.47 -0.30
CA TYR A 125 -24.33 -9.52 -1.28
C TYR A 125 -25.70 -9.39 -1.99
N HIS A 126 -26.53 -8.45 -1.53
CA HIS A 126 -27.80 -8.15 -2.21
C HIS A 126 -27.54 -7.40 -3.52
N LEU A 127 -28.46 -7.57 -4.45
CA LEU A 127 -28.35 -6.93 -5.77
C LEU A 127 -28.32 -5.41 -5.60
N GLN A 128 -27.26 -4.78 -6.12
CA GLN A 128 -27.05 -3.35 -6.04
C GLN A 128 -27.10 -2.72 -7.44
N PRO A 129 -27.45 -1.43 -7.56
CA PRO A 129 -27.31 -0.70 -8.82
C PRO A 129 -25.88 -0.75 -9.38
N ALA A 130 -25.73 -0.75 -10.69
CA ALA A 130 -24.41 -0.85 -11.34
C ALA A 130 -23.43 0.23 -10.89
N ILE A 131 -23.92 1.45 -10.61
CA ILE A 131 -23.09 2.55 -10.10
C ILE A 131 -22.49 2.23 -8.73
N VAL A 132 -23.17 1.47 -7.88
CA VAL A 132 -22.67 1.07 -6.55
C VAL A 132 -21.53 0.05 -6.69
N TYR A 133 -21.68 -0.94 -7.57
CA TYR A 133 -20.59 -1.88 -7.86
C TYR A 133 -19.36 -1.17 -8.41
N LEU A 134 -19.58 -0.24 -9.38
CA LEU A 134 -18.49 0.55 -9.94
C LEU A 134 -17.80 1.40 -8.88
N THR A 135 -18.58 2.10 -8.04
CA THR A 135 -18.03 2.93 -6.95
C THR A 135 -17.23 2.08 -5.97
N THR A 136 -17.73 0.88 -5.62
CA THR A 136 -17.05 -0.03 -4.70
C THR A 136 -15.70 -0.53 -5.26
N ILE A 137 -15.65 -0.90 -6.55
CA ILE A 137 -14.39 -1.31 -7.21
C ILE A 137 -13.39 -0.15 -7.23
N ILE A 138 -13.83 1.03 -7.65
CA ILE A 138 -12.98 2.23 -7.74
C ILE A 138 -12.46 2.63 -6.36
N TYR A 139 -13.32 2.59 -5.35
CA TYR A 139 -12.93 2.82 -3.96
C TYR A 139 -11.94 1.76 -3.45
N ALA A 140 -12.12 0.49 -3.78
CA ALA A 140 -11.19 -0.57 -3.37
C ALA A 140 -9.79 -0.33 -3.95
N ILE A 141 -9.68 0.14 -5.20
CA ILE A 141 -8.40 0.52 -5.82
C ILE A 141 -7.78 1.71 -5.08
N PHE A 142 -8.55 2.76 -4.81
CA PHE A 142 -8.11 3.90 -4.00
C PHE A 142 -7.59 3.44 -2.63
N PHE A 143 -8.42 2.69 -1.90
CA PHE A 143 -8.16 2.26 -0.54
C PHE A 143 -6.88 1.42 -0.44
N LEU A 144 -6.74 0.38 -1.28
CA LEU A 144 -5.58 -0.52 -1.22
C LEU A 144 -4.28 0.21 -1.61
N ASN A 145 -4.31 1.10 -2.61
CA ASN A 145 -3.14 1.89 -2.98
C ASN A 145 -2.74 2.86 -1.87
N LEU A 146 -3.70 3.54 -1.24
CA LEU A 146 -3.41 4.45 -0.14
C LEU A 146 -2.94 3.71 1.12
N SER A 147 -3.52 2.55 1.44
CA SER A 147 -3.07 1.71 2.55
C SER A 147 -1.65 1.20 2.32
N THR A 148 -1.33 0.75 1.10
CA THR A 148 0.02 0.32 0.74
C THR A 148 1.02 1.46 0.84
N PHE A 149 0.70 2.65 0.32
CA PHE A 149 1.50 3.87 0.50
C PHE A 149 1.79 4.14 1.97
N ALA A 150 0.74 4.21 2.80
CA ALA A 150 0.85 4.53 4.22
C ALA A 150 1.68 3.48 4.99
N PHE A 151 1.46 2.20 4.70
CA PHE A 151 2.20 1.10 5.31
C PHE A 151 3.67 1.12 4.93
N GLN A 152 3.98 1.33 3.66
CA GLN A 152 5.36 1.34 3.16
C GLN A 152 6.18 2.52 3.71
N LEU A 153 5.55 3.59 4.20
CA LEU A 153 6.24 4.70 4.86
C LEU A 153 6.65 4.41 6.30
N ILE A 154 6.20 3.31 6.91
CA ILE A 154 6.58 2.94 8.28
C ILE A 154 8.08 2.63 8.32
N PRO A 155 8.85 3.22 9.28
CA PRO A 155 10.30 3.05 9.34
C PRO A 155 10.70 1.72 10.00
N VAL A 156 10.20 0.60 9.45
CA VAL A 156 10.55 -0.77 9.88
C VAL A 156 11.46 -1.40 8.83
N PRO A 157 12.57 -2.06 9.22
CA PRO A 157 13.47 -2.73 8.30
C PRO A 157 12.72 -3.66 7.34
N GLY A 158 13.00 -3.51 6.04
CA GLY A 158 12.30 -4.25 4.98
C GLY A 158 11.19 -3.46 4.28
N LEU A 159 10.69 -2.36 4.88
CA LEU A 159 9.78 -1.42 4.24
C LEU A 159 10.53 -0.24 3.60
N ASP A 160 9.88 0.49 2.72
CA ASP A 160 10.51 1.63 2.04
C ASP A 160 10.78 2.80 2.99
N GLY A 161 9.94 2.99 4.02
CA GLY A 161 10.17 3.96 5.08
C GLY A 161 11.52 3.77 5.78
N TRP A 162 11.93 2.52 6.00
CA TRP A 162 13.27 2.23 6.50
C TRP A 162 14.36 2.63 5.50
N ARG A 163 14.19 2.31 4.23
CA ARG A 163 15.14 2.70 3.18
C ARG A 163 15.28 4.21 3.06
N ILE A 164 14.19 4.96 3.27
CA ILE A 164 14.19 6.43 3.33
C ILE A 164 15.03 6.90 4.50
N VAL A 165 14.78 6.38 5.71
CA VAL A 165 15.55 6.74 6.92
C VAL A 165 17.02 6.36 6.74
N GLU A 166 17.31 5.20 6.19
CA GLU A 166 18.67 4.74 5.92
C GLU A 166 19.37 5.66 4.89
N ALA A 167 18.71 6.07 3.82
CA ALA A 167 19.27 6.97 2.82
C ALA A 167 19.65 8.33 3.42
N LEU A 168 18.87 8.84 4.36
CA LEU A 168 19.08 10.14 4.98
C LEU A 168 20.10 10.12 6.12
N PHE A 169 20.14 9.06 6.93
CA PHE A 169 20.83 9.08 8.21
C PHE A 169 21.97 8.05 8.34
N ARG A 170 22.14 7.11 7.41
CA ARG A 170 23.19 6.08 7.50
C ARG A 170 24.59 6.65 7.66
N ASN A 171 24.88 7.76 6.97
CA ASN A 171 26.20 8.38 7.07
C ASN A 171 26.48 9.02 8.43
N ARG A 172 25.44 9.36 9.21
CA ARG A 172 25.58 9.92 10.56
C ARG A 172 25.82 8.85 11.62
N ASN A 173 25.23 7.67 11.45
CA ASN A 173 25.35 6.57 12.41
C ASN A 173 25.44 5.20 11.72
N PRO A 174 26.55 4.90 11.02
CA PRO A 174 26.69 3.64 10.25
C PRO A 174 26.56 2.39 11.12
N ARG A 175 27.07 2.43 12.37
CA ARG A 175 27.02 1.29 13.30
C ARG A 175 25.59 0.91 13.69
N PHE A 176 24.72 1.91 13.90
CA PHE A 176 23.30 1.68 14.19
C PHE A 176 22.62 0.93 13.04
N PHE A 177 22.76 1.43 11.80
CA PHE A 177 22.15 0.82 10.62
C PHE A 177 22.69 -0.58 10.34
N PHE A 178 23.98 -0.81 10.56
CA PHE A 178 24.58 -2.14 10.46
C PHE A 178 23.97 -3.12 11.48
N ASN A 179 23.84 -2.73 12.74
CA ASN A 179 23.28 -3.56 13.80
C ASN A 179 21.79 -3.88 13.55
N VAL A 180 21.02 -2.91 13.05
CA VAL A 180 19.61 -3.12 12.69
C VAL A 180 19.50 -4.05 11.48
N ALA A 181 20.32 -3.86 10.45
CA ALA A 181 20.35 -4.75 9.27
C ALA A 181 20.67 -6.20 9.65
N ALA A 182 21.62 -6.41 10.59
CA ALA A 182 21.94 -7.75 11.10
C ALA A 182 20.78 -8.43 11.87
N ARG A 183 19.81 -7.65 12.38
CA ARG A 183 18.66 -8.13 13.14
C ARG A 183 17.32 -8.00 12.41
N THR A 184 17.32 -7.69 11.13
CA THR A 184 16.10 -7.43 10.33
C THR A 184 15.07 -8.56 10.48
N GLN A 185 15.51 -9.81 10.42
CA GLN A 185 14.60 -10.96 10.55
C GLN A 185 13.94 -11.04 11.93
N THR A 186 14.70 -10.80 12.99
CA THR A 186 14.15 -10.77 14.37
C THR A 186 13.15 -9.63 14.53
N ILE A 187 13.47 -8.45 14.02
CA ILE A 187 12.57 -7.28 14.05
C ILE A 187 11.27 -7.57 13.31
N TRP A 188 11.35 -8.26 12.16
CA TRP A 188 10.17 -8.68 11.41
C TRP A 188 9.28 -9.63 12.22
N TRP A 189 9.84 -10.66 12.85
CA TRP A 189 9.05 -11.58 13.65
C TRP A 189 8.39 -10.89 14.84
N ILE A 190 9.10 -9.95 15.49
CA ILE A 190 8.52 -9.13 16.56
C ILE A 190 7.38 -8.25 16.02
N ALA A 191 7.58 -7.57 14.89
CA ALA A 191 6.55 -6.73 14.28
C ALA A 191 5.31 -7.53 13.91
N VAL A 192 5.48 -8.70 13.28
CA VAL A 192 4.38 -9.62 12.96
C VAL A 192 3.67 -10.07 14.22
N ALA A 193 4.41 -10.50 15.25
CA ALA A 193 3.83 -10.91 16.51
C ALA A 193 3.00 -9.79 17.15
N VAL A 194 3.52 -8.56 17.18
CA VAL A 194 2.81 -7.40 17.73
C VAL A 194 1.54 -7.10 16.92
N VAL A 195 1.61 -7.09 15.60
CA VAL A 195 0.46 -6.81 14.72
C VAL A 195 -0.67 -7.83 14.91
N PHE A 196 -0.34 -9.11 15.07
CA PHE A 196 -1.37 -10.16 15.20
C PHE A 196 -1.80 -10.43 16.64
N LEU A 197 -0.90 -10.31 17.63
CA LEU A 197 -1.24 -10.62 19.03
C LEU A 197 -1.84 -9.43 19.78
N ALA A 198 -1.43 -8.20 19.49
CA ALA A 198 -1.93 -7.04 20.22
C ALA A 198 -3.45 -6.83 20.08
N PRO A 199 -4.05 -6.96 18.89
CA PRO A 199 -5.50 -6.90 18.76
C PRO A 199 -6.22 -7.99 19.57
N PHE A 200 -5.63 -9.18 19.66
CA PHE A 200 -6.21 -10.32 20.33
C PHE A 200 -6.07 -10.25 21.86
N LEU A 201 -4.90 -9.84 22.36
CA LEU A 201 -4.58 -9.81 23.78
C LEU A 201 -4.95 -8.48 24.46
N LEU A 202 -4.78 -7.37 23.75
CA LEU A 202 -4.89 -6.01 24.30
C LEU A 202 -6.07 -5.23 23.70
N HIS A 203 -6.76 -5.78 22.70
CA HIS A 203 -7.82 -5.11 21.93
C HIS A 203 -7.35 -3.79 21.26
N ILE A 204 -6.06 -3.73 20.91
CA ILE A 204 -5.42 -2.56 20.27
C ILE A 204 -5.11 -2.90 18.82
N ASP A 205 -5.70 -2.19 17.88
CA ASP A 205 -5.33 -2.25 16.46
C ASP A 205 -4.05 -1.43 16.21
N VAL A 206 -2.91 -2.09 16.43
CA VAL A 206 -1.59 -1.46 16.24
C VAL A 206 -1.35 -1.12 14.79
N LEU A 207 -1.69 -2.04 13.87
CA LEU A 207 -1.48 -1.83 12.44
C LEU A 207 -2.31 -0.66 11.92
N GLY A 208 -3.62 -0.66 12.20
CA GLY A 208 -4.51 0.43 11.81
C GLY A 208 -4.13 1.77 12.41
N SER A 209 -3.66 1.78 13.67
CA SER A 209 -3.19 3.00 14.33
C SER A 209 -1.94 3.58 13.66
N VAL A 210 -0.94 2.75 13.36
CA VAL A 210 0.32 3.20 12.76
C VAL A 210 0.12 3.58 11.27
N VAL A 211 -0.58 2.76 10.51
CA VAL A 211 -0.94 3.07 9.11
C VAL A 211 -1.81 4.33 9.05
N GLY A 212 -2.72 4.49 10.01
CA GLY A 212 -3.61 5.64 10.14
C GLY A 212 -2.90 6.99 10.21
N ILE A 213 -1.66 7.04 10.72
CA ILE A 213 -0.87 8.29 10.79
C ILE A 213 -0.71 8.92 9.39
N PHE A 214 -0.46 8.11 8.36
CA PHE A 214 -0.30 8.58 6.98
C PHE A 214 -1.60 8.46 6.18
N PHE A 215 -2.39 7.42 6.44
CA PHE A 215 -3.63 7.14 5.71
C PHE A 215 -4.71 8.20 5.96
N GLN A 216 -4.97 8.55 7.23
CA GLN A 216 -6.08 9.45 7.58
C GLN A 216 -5.96 10.85 6.98
N PRO A 217 -4.82 11.56 7.12
CA PRO A 217 -4.68 12.88 6.52
C PRO A 217 -4.74 12.84 4.99
N ALA A 218 -4.12 11.83 4.36
CA ALA A 218 -4.14 11.69 2.90
C ALA A 218 -5.55 11.34 2.38
N SER A 219 -6.27 10.41 3.01
CA SER A 219 -7.64 10.07 2.63
C SER A 219 -8.59 11.25 2.79
N THR A 220 -8.46 12.00 3.88
CA THR A 220 -9.26 13.22 4.12
C THR A 220 -8.95 14.31 3.09
N ALA A 221 -7.69 14.49 2.70
CA ALA A 221 -7.31 15.43 1.67
C ALA A 221 -7.86 15.05 0.28
N ILE A 222 -7.85 13.76 -0.05
CA ILE A 222 -8.28 13.25 -1.36
C ILE A 222 -9.81 13.15 -1.47
N LEU A 223 -10.46 12.50 -0.52
CA LEU A 223 -11.91 12.25 -0.53
C LEU A 223 -12.72 13.35 0.14
N GLY A 224 -12.09 14.26 0.88
CA GLY A 224 -12.76 15.22 1.76
C GLY A 224 -13.19 14.54 3.08
N ARG A 225 -13.95 15.27 3.89
CA ARG A 225 -14.45 14.75 5.18
C ARG A 225 -15.36 13.51 5.02
N CYS A 226 -15.84 13.27 3.81
CA CYS A 226 -16.68 12.12 3.45
C CYS A 226 -15.92 10.79 3.29
N ALA A 227 -14.60 10.78 3.39
CA ALA A 227 -13.77 9.60 3.22
C ALA A 227 -14.03 8.48 4.25
N VAL A 228 -14.66 8.82 5.36
CA VAL A 228 -14.85 7.91 6.51
C VAL A 228 -16.29 7.38 6.61
N TYR A 229 -17.20 7.84 5.72
CA TYR A 229 -18.61 7.48 5.83
C TYR A 229 -18.95 6.29 4.94
N THR A 230 -19.18 5.16 5.58
CA THR A 230 -19.83 3.97 5.03
C THR A 230 -21.34 4.20 4.94
N THR A 231 -22.08 3.28 4.34
CA THR A 231 -23.55 3.26 4.18
C THR A 231 -24.37 3.62 5.42
N LEU A 232 -23.76 3.68 6.60
CA LEU A 232 -24.41 4.00 7.88
C LEU A 232 -24.43 5.52 8.21
N ASN A 233 -23.69 6.35 7.49
CA ASN A 233 -23.63 7.78 7.74
C ASN A 233 -23.40 8.55 6.43
N PRO A 234 -24.44 8.98 5.72
CA PRO A 234 -24.29 9.75 4.49
C PRO A 234 -23.55 11.05 4.79
N CYS A 235 -22.61 11.40 3.91
CA CYS A 235 -21.89 12.66 3.99
C CYS A 235 -22.88 13.83 3.94
N PRO A 236 -22.87 14.75 4.91
CA PRO A 236 -23.61 15.99 4.76
C PRO A 236 -23.00 16.78 3.58
N LEU A 237 -23.83 17.12 2.61
CA LEU A 237 -23.51 18.01 1.50
C LEU A 237 -23.03 19.37 1.99
#